data_2390d4086b6d9ca35d004c4d9eaf5993
#
_entry.id   2390d4086b6d9ca35d004c4d9eaf5993
#
_cell.length_a   1.000
_cell.length_b   1.000
_cell.length_c   1.000
_cell.angle_alpha   90.00
_cell.angle_beta   90.00
_cell.angle_gamma   90.00
#
_symmetry.space_group_name_H-M   'P 1'
#
loop_
_entity.id
_entity.type
_entity.pdbx_description
1 polymer ?
#
loop_
_entity_poly.entity_id
_entity_poly.type
_entity_poly.pdbx_seq_one_letter_code
_entity_poly.pdbx_strand_id
1 'polypeptide(L)'
;MNFYTENNGATTLENRKLLASRAFNVSSHYDSAIFNYFNQVFEEPVLKISEQNGNVLRYGENPHQKGFFYGDFDKMFTKVHGKELSYNNLLDVDAAVNLMNEFKGDNPTFAILKHNNACGLATRNTMKEAYLDALAGDPTSAFGGVLIANGKIDVATANEINQLFCEVVIAPSYDQEAIDILEEKKNRIILIQNEVELPQTTVRTCLNGVLVQDKDNVTDTKEHLKTVTTAVPTAEEIEDLLFASKICKHTKSNTIVFAKNKQLCASGTGQTSRVDALRQAIEKATSFEFDLTGAVMASDAFFPFPDCVEIANKAGITAVIQPGGSIKDE
;
A
#
# COMPACT_ATOMS: atom_id res chain seq x y z
N MET A 1 -11.84 21.54 33.96
CA MET A 1 -12.35 22.76 33.29
C MET A 1 -12.47 23.86 34.34
N ASN A 2 -11.43 24.71 34.50
CA ASN A 2 -11.31 25.65 35.61
C ASN A 2 -11.95 27.04 35.34
N PHE A 3 -12.69 27.21 34.23
CA PHE A 3 -13.25 28.51 33.85
C PHE A 3 -14.18 29.13 34.93
N TYR A 4 -14.88 28.28 35.66
CA TYR A 4 -15.81 28.75 36.72
C TYR A 4 -15.08 29.16 38.00
N THR A 5 -14.01 28.43 38.35
CA THR A 5 -13.21 28.75 39.55
C THR A 5 -12.34 29.99 39.33
N GLU A 6 -11.80 30.17 38.13
CA GLU A 6 -10.95 31.31 37.79
C GLU A 6 -11.74 32.63 37.61
N ASN A 7 -13.04 32.56 37.32
CA ASN A 7 -13.92 33.71 37.08
C ASN A 7 -15.10 33.83 38.07
N ASN A 8 -14.92 33.37 39.29
CA ASN A 8 -15.96 33.45 40.36
C ASN A 8 -17.36 32.95 39.93
N GLY A 9 -17.38 31.85 39.18
CA GLY A 9 -18.63 31.26 38.67
C GLY A 9 -19.17 31.89 37.38
N ALA A 10 -18.54 32.93 36.83
CA ALA A 10 -18.90 33.56 35.56
C ALA A 10 -18.17 32.94 34.37
N THR A 11 -18.68 33.19 33.15
CA THR A 11 -18.04 32.82 31.91
C THR A 11 -17.87 34.03 31.00
N THR A 12 -16.74 34.13 30.33
CA THR A 12 -16.55 35.13 29.28
C THR A 12 -17.29 34.72 27.98
N LEU A 13 -17.44 35.64 27.04
CA LEU A 13 -17.98 35.32 25.71
C LEU A 13 -17.16 34.27 25.00
N GLU A 14 -15.81 34.30 25.10
CA GLU A 14 -14.91 33.32 24.53
C GLU A 14 -15.13 31.94 25.14
N ASN A 15 -15.24 31.85 26.46
CA ASN A 15 -15.56 30.58 27.13
C ASN A 15 -16.87 29.98 26.61
N ARG A 16 -17.91 30.83 26.46
CA ARG A 16 -19.21 30.36 25.92
C ARG A 16 -19.10 29.88 24.47
N LYS A 17 -18.36 30.59 23.60
CA LYS A 17 -18.12 30.16 22.24
C LYS A 17 -17.37 28.82 22.18
N LEU A 18 -16.34 28.66 23.02
CA LEU A 18 -15.61 27.39 23.11
C LEU A 18 -16.49 26.23 23.58
N LEU A 19 -17.34 26.47 24.62
CA LEU A 19 -18.26 25.46 25.10
C LEU A 19 -19.33 25.10 24.06
N ALA A 20 -19.84 26.09 23.32
CA ALA A 20 -20.78 25.87 22.22
C ALA A 20 -20.13 25.05 21.11
N SER A 21 -18.88 25.40 20.69
CA SER A 21 -18.13 24.62 19.70
C SER A 21 -17.98 23.16 20.12
N ARG A 22 -17.62 22.89 21.37
CA ARG A 22 -17.50 21.52 21.90
C ARG A 22 -18.85 20.77 21.94
N ALA A 23 -19.93 21.46 22.32
CA ALA A 23 -21.29 20.88 22.34
C ALA A 23 -21.73 20.49 20.92
N PHE A 24 -21.53 21.38 19.94
CA PHE A 24 -21.87 21.09 18.54
C PHE A 24 -20.93 20.02 17.90
N ASN A 25 -19.68 19.93 18.33
CA ASN A 25 -18.83 18.83 17.91
C ASN A 25 -19.42 17.46 18.33
N VAL A 26 -19.92 17.34 19.56
CA VAL A 26 -20.52 16.10 20.03
C VAL A 26 -21.86 15.83 19.33
N SER A 27 -22.78 16.82 19.25
CA SER A 27 -24.09 16.59 18.62
C SER A 27 -24.00 16.33 17.14
N SER A 28 -23.15 17.05 16.38
CA SER A 28 -22.99 16.84 14.95
C SER A 28 -22.38 15.48 14.62
N HIS A 29 -21.45 15.00 15.45
CA HIS A 29 -20.91 13.65 15.31
C HIS A 29 -22.00 12.59 15.51
N TYR A 30 -22.79 12.74 16.57
CA TYR A 30 -23.91 11.84 16.88
C TYR A 30 -24.95 11.85 15.76
N ASP A 31 -25.39 13.02 15.30
CA ASP A 31 -26.35 13.16 14.20
C ASP A 31 -25.82 12.59 12.89
N SER A 32 -24.52 12.76 12.62
CA SER A 32 -23.87 12.14 11.45
C SER A 32 -23.88 10.62 11.52
N ALA A 33 -23.62 10.05 12.68
CA ALA A 33 -23.67 8.59 12.88
C ALA A 33 -25.09 8.04 12.69
N ILE A 34 -26.11 8.73 13.23
CA ILE A 34 -27.53 8.36 13.04
C ILE A 34 -27.90 8.44 11.56
N PHE A 35 -27.54 9.54 10.88
CA PHE A 35 -27.81 9.69 9.44
C PHE A 35 -27.18 8.56 8.64
N ASN A 36 -25.90 8.28 8.85
CA ASN A 36 -25.19 7.24 8.12
C ASN A 36 -25.78 5.85 8.36
N TYR A 37 -26.25 5.57 9.59
CA TYR A 37 -26.95 4.31 9.91
C TYR A 37 -28.24 4.13 9.08
N PHE A 38 -29.09 5.14 9.03
CA PHE A 38 -30.34 5.06 8.26
C PHE A 38 -30.07 5.12 6.76
N ASN A 39 -29.06 5.87 6.32
CA ASN A 39 -28.76 6.05 4.91
C ASN A 39 -28.23 4.78 4.22
N GLN A 40 -27.82 3.76 4.97
CA GLN A 40 -27.50 2.44 4.42
C GLN A 40 -28.70 1.77 3.70
N VAL A 41 -29.91 2.19 4.02
CA VAL A 41 -31.15 1.64 3.43
C VAL A 41 -31.72 2.56 2.36
N PHE A 42 -31.57 3.88 2.51
CA PHE A 42 -32.23 4.87 1.64
C PHE A 42 -31.32 5.44 0.54
N GLU A 43 -30.01 5.29 0.70
CA GLU A 43 -28.99 5.67 -0.30
C GLU A 43 -29.12 7.11 -0.79
N GLU A 44 -29.51 8.03 0.11
CA GLU A 44 -29.51 9.46 -0.21
C GLU A 44 -28.10 9.93 -0.61
N PRO A 45 -27.95 10.73 -1.68
CA PRO A 45 -26.63 11.13 -2.18
C PRO A 45 -25.98 12.21 -1.31
N VAL A 46 -25.80 11.93 -0.04
CA VAL A 46 -25.24 12.81 0.99
C VAL A 46 -24.06 12.12 1.67
N LEU A 47 -22.90 12.76 1.64
CA LEU A 47 -21.71 12.30 2.34
C LEU A 47 -21.56 13.01 3.69
N LYS A 48 -21.49 12.25 4.78
CA LYS A 48 -21.16 12.73 6.11
C LYS A 48 -20.00 11.93 6.68
N ILE A 49 -18.84 12.60 6.81
CA ILE A 49 -17.65 12.06 7.47
C ILE A 49 -17.44 12.90 8.73
N SER A 50 -17.33 12.24 9.87
CA SER A 50 -17.12 12.90 11.16
C SER A 50 -16.12 12.08 11.97
N GLU A 51 -14.91 12.61 12.10
CA GLU A 51 -13.83 12.04 12.91
C GLU A 51 -13.51 12.99 14.07
N GLN A 52 -13.47 12.47 15.29
CA GLN A 52 -13.23 13.27 16.49
C GLN A 52 -11.78 13.29 16.93
N ASN A 53 -11.03 12.23 16.61
CA ASN A 53 -9.65 12.04 17.05
C ASN A 53 -8.68 12.44 15.95
N GLY A 54 -8.20 13.68 16.02
CA GLY A 54 -7.20 14.20 15.11
C GLY A 54 -5.81 14.25 15.78
N ASN A 55 -4.84 13.58 15.20
CA ASN A 55 -3.45 13.64 15.60
C ASN A 55 -2.72 14.67 14.74
N VAL A 56 -2.04 15.62 15.38
CA VAL A 56 -1.20 16.60 14.68
C VAL A 56 0.08 15.91 14.24
N LEU A 57 0.35 15.95 12.95
CA LEU A 57 1.61 15.46 12.39
C LEU A 57 2.66 16.57 12.39
N ARG A 58 3.92 16.20 12.31
CA ARG A 58 5.04 17.16 12.29
C ARG A 58 4.87 18.21 11.18
N TYR A 59 4.42 17.79 10.00
CA TYR A 59 4.05 18.60 8.84
C TYR A 59 3.22 17.73 7.87
N GLY A 60 2.67 18.30 6.81
CA GLY A 60 2.00 17.57 5.74
C GLY A 60 2.98 16.88 4.79
N GLU A 61 2.69 16.87 3.51
CA GLU A 61 3.60 16.32 2.50
C GLU A 61 4.93 17.10 2.43
N ASN A 62 4.85 18.41 2.64
CA ASN A 62 6.00 19.31 2.66
C ASN A 62 6.10 20.07 4.01
N PRO A 63 7.32 20.52 4.44
CA PRO A 63 7.52 21.11 5.75
C PRO A 63 6.72 22.38 6.05
N HIS A 64 6.28 23.11 5.05
CA HIS A 64 5.47 24.33 5.22
C HIS A 64 3.97 24.06 5.36
N GLN A 65 3.53 22.80 5.15
CA GLN A 65 2.12 22.39 5.24
C GLN A 65 1.82 21.84 6.63
N LYS A 66 0.66 22.21 7.19
CA LYS A 66 0.14 21.54 8.39
C LYS A 66 -0.45 20.20 7.99
N GLY A 67 -0.08 19.15 8.74
CA GLY A 67 -0.59 17.80 8.55
C GLY A 67 -1.39 17.32 9.77
N PHE A 68 -2.44 16.54 9.52
CA PHE A 68 -3.25 15.88 10.53
C PHE A 68 -3.59 14.49 10.04
N PHE A 69 -3.66 13.55 10.96
CA PHE A 69 -4.26 12.24 10.74
C PHE A 69 -5.53 12.16 11.59
N TYR A 70 -6.65 11.87 10.98
CA TYR A 70 -7.92 11.63 11.64
C TYR A 70 -8.25 10.16 11.53
N GLY A 71 -8.30 9.46 12.65
CA GLY A 71 -8.52 8.04 12.75
C GLY A 71 -7.88 7.44 14.00
N ASP A 72 -8.10 6.16 14.23
CA ASP A 72 -7.56 5.43 15.37
C ASP A 72 -6.36 4.59 14.92
N PHE A 73 -5.17 5.21 14.97
CA PHE A 73 -3.92 4.53 14.59
C PHE A 73 -3.60 3.36 15.52
N ASP A 74 -3.86 3.50 16.82
CA ASP A 74 -3.52 2.48 17.82
C ASP A 74 -4.42 1.24 17.70
N LYS A 75 -5.59 1.38 17.07
CA LYS A 75 -6.42 0.23 16.69
C LYS A 75 -5.77 -0.58 15.57
N MET A 76 -5.12 0.08 14.62
CA MET A 76 -4.46 -0.56 13.47
C MET A 76 -3.10 -1.14 13.81
N PHE A 77 -2.33 -0.46 14.69
CA PHE A 77 -0.95 -0.81 14.97
C PHE A 77 -0.61 -0.62 16.43
N THR A 78 0.24 -1.52 16.93
CA THR A 78 1.02 -1.29 18.15
C THR A 78 2.40 -0.79 17.75
N LYS A 79 2.68 0.49 18.01
CA LYS A 79 4.03 1.05 17.77
C LYS A 79 4.95 0.62 18.90
N VAL A 80 5.96 -0.19 18.57
CA VAL A 80 6.93 -0.72 19.53
C VAL A 80 8.10 0.25 19.73
N HIS A 81 8.60 0.86 18.63
CA HIS A 81 9.82 1.66 18.64
C HIS A 81 9.79 2.80 17.61
N GLY A 82 10.70 3.74 17.76
CA GLY A 82 11.10 4.74 16.78
C GLY A 82 10.42 6.09 16.91
N LYS A 83 10.73 6.96 15.93
CA LYS A 83 10.18 8.33 15.84
C LYS A 83 8.69 8.32 15.54
N GLU A 84 8.01 9.47 15.66
CA GLU A 84 6.64 9.64 15.22
C GLU A 84 6.54 9.53 13.69
N LEU A 85 5.43 8.94 13.23
CA LEU A 85 5.13 8.84 11.80
C LEU A 85 4.89 10.23 11.20
N SER A 86 5.45 10.44 10.02
CA SER A 86 5.16 11.63 9.22
C SER A 86 3.96 11.37 8.30
N TYR A 87 3.45 12.44 7.69
CA TYR A 87 2.42 12.37 6.66
C TYR A 87 2.83 11.38 5.53
N ASN A 88 4.06 11.50 5.03
CA ASN A 88 4.56 10.62 3.98
C ASN A 88 4.74 9.18 4.45
N ASN A 89 5.19 8.96 5.72
CA ASN A 89 5.23 7.60 6.26
C ASN A 89 3.82 6.97 6.29
N LEU A 90 2.79 7.71 6.68
CA LEU A 90 1.42 7.19 6.71
C LEU A 90 0.90 6.81 5.32
N LEU A 91 1.22 7.58 4.27
CA LEU A 91 0.88 7.23 2.90
C LEU A 91 1.59 5.94 2.44
N ASP A 92 2.88 5.81 2.75
CA ASP A 92 3.64 4.60 2.42
C ASP A 92 3.16 3.39 3.22
N VAL A 93 2.81 3.55 4.51
CA VAL A 93 2.23 2.50 5.36
C VAL A 93 0.87 2.06 4.83
N ASP A 94 0.00 2.98 4.42
CA ASP A 94 -1.29 2.65 3.82
C ASP A 94 -1.11 1.82 2.54
N ALA A 95 -0.22 2.25 1.64
CA ALA A 95 0.09 1.50 0.43
C ALA A 95 0.66 0.10 0.73
N ALA A 96 1.56 0.00 1.73
CA ALA A 96 2.16 -1.26 2.14
C ALA A 96 1.12 -2.24 2.70
N VAL A 97 0.23 -1.78 3.57
CA VAL A 97 -0.84 -2.60 4.16
C VAL A 97 -1.82 -3.06 3.08
N ASN A 98 -2.25 -2.17 2.19
CA ASN A 98 -3.17 -2.52 1.10
C ASN A 98 -2.56 -3.57 0.17
N LEU A 99 -1.30 -3.42 -0.22
CA LEU A 99 -0.59 -4.40 -1.04
C LEU A 99 -0.43 -5.74 -0.30
N MET A 100 0.05 -5.72 0.95
CA MET A 100 0.31 -6.96 1.70
C MET A 100 -0.98 -7.73 2.02
N ASN A 101 -2.12 -7.05 2.07
CA ASN A 101 -3.42 -7.71 2.27
C ASN A 101 -3.80 -8.68 1.13
N GLU A 102 -3.29 -8.46 -0.10
CA GLU A 102 -3.43 -9.39 -1.24
C GLU A 102 -2.70 -10.73 -1.02
N PHE A 103 -1.74 -10.76 -0.09
CA PHE A 103 -0.91 -11.92 0.25
C PHE A 103 -1.25 -12.51 1.62
N LYS A 104 -2.40 -12.13 2.19
CA LYS A 104 -2.87 -12.69 3.47
C LYS A 104 -3.18 -14.18 3.29
N GLY A 105 -2.51 -15.02 4.08
CA GLY A 105 -2.66 -16.49 4.00
C GLY A 105 -1.75 -17.17 2.97
N ASP A 106 -1.01 -16.44 2.17
CA ASP A 106 0.04 -16.99 1.31
C ASP A 106 1.26 -17.44 2.13
N ASN A 107 2.19 -18.15 1.50
CA ASN A 107 3.51 -18.46 2.09
C ASN A 107 4.22 -17.16 2.53
N PRO A 108 5.30 -17.25 3.31
CA PRO A 108 6.05 -16.08 3.74
C PRO A 108 6.32 -15.11 2.60
N THR A 109 5.73 -13.93 2.70
CA THR A 109 5.81 -12.87 1.69
C THR A 109 6.34 -11.60 2.32
N PHE A 110 7.28 -10.97 1.64
CA PHE A 110 7.90 -9.73 2.08
C PHE A 110 7.84 -8.69 0.98
N ALA A 111 7.46 -7.46 1.31
CA ALA A 111 7.44 -6.34 0.38
C ALA A 111 8.24 -5.15 0.91
N ILE A 112 8.87 -4.44 -0.01
CA ILE A 112 9.59 -3.20 0.22
C ILE A 112 8.96 -2.13 -0.67
N LEU A 113 8.48 -1.05 -0.05
CA LEU A 113 7.81 0.04 -0.76
C LEU A 113 8.59 1.34 -0.61
N LYS A 114 8.50 2.15 -1.65
CA LYS A 114 9.02 3.52 -1.68
C LYS A 114 8.05 4.40 -2.46
N HIS A 115 7.66 5.54 -1.87
CA HIS A 115 6.71 6.46 -2.50
C HIS A 115 5.44 5.77 -3.01
N ASN A 116 4.82 4.97 -2.12
CA ASN A 116 3.58 4.22 -2.33
C ASN A 116 3.65 3.09 -3.38
N ASN A 117 4.82 2.74 -3.90
CA ASN A 117 4.98 1.67 -4.88
C ASN A 117 5.95 0.61 -4.39
N ALA A 118 5.70 -0.65 -4.72
CA ALA A 118 6.62 -1.73 -4.44
C ALA A 118 7.88 -1.60 -5.31
N CYS A 119 9.04 -1.55 -4.67
CA CYS A 119 10.34 -1.68 -5.33
C CYS A 119 10.91 -3.09 -5.19
N GLY A 120 10.37 -3.89 -4.29
CA GLY A 120 10.68 -5.31 -4.14
C GLY A 120 9.53 -6.06 -3.50
N LEU A 121 9.28 -7.28 -3.94
CA LEU A 121 8.31 -8.20 -3.35
C LEU A 121 8.66 -9.63 -3.74
N ALA A 122 8.65 -10.53 -2.76
CA ALA A 122 8.84 -11.95 -3.04
C ALA A 122 8.09 -12.83 -2.04
N THR A 123 7.66 -14.01 -2.50
CA THR A 123 7.09 -15.09 -1.69
C THR A 123 8.02 -16.28 -1.68
N ARG A 124 8.41 -16.80 -0.49
CA ARG A 124 9.37 -17.89 -0.34
C ARG A 124 8.93 -18.86 0.77
N ASN A 125 9.79 -19.83 1.08
CA ASN A 125 9.53 -20.78 2.15
C ASN A 125 9.85 -20.20 3.54
N THR A 126 10.76 -19.25 3.63
CA THR A 126 11.12 -18.55 4.87
C THR A 126 11.00 -17.03 4.71
N MET A 127 10.76 -16.32 5.80
CA MET A 127 10.66 -14.87 5.80
C MET A 127 12.00 -14.20 5.41
N LYS A 128 13.11 -14.78 5.84
CA LYS A 128 14.45 -14.32 5.45
C LYS A 128 14.67 -14.40 3.94
N GLU A 129 14.35 -15.53 3.31
CA GLU A 129 14.47 -15.68 1.85
C GLU A 129 13.55 -14.69 1.12
N ALA A 130 12.30 -14.54 1.59
CA ALA A 130 11.36 -13.57 1.02
C ALA A 130 11.90 -12.13 1.10
N TYR A 131 12.50 -11.75 2.23
CA TYR A 131 13.14 -10.43 2.37
C TYR A 131 14.32 -10.24 1.43
N LEU A 132 15.23 -11.20 1.36
CA LEU A 132 16.45 -11.09 0.52
C LEU A 132 16.08 -10.97 -0.97
N ASP A 133 15.13 -11.77 -1.42
CA ASP A 133 14.69 -11.74 -2.83
C ASP A 133 13.84 -10.49 -3.12
N ALA A 134 13.05 -10.00 -2.15
CA ALA A 134 12.40 -8.70 -2.28
C ALA A 134 13.43 -7.57 -2.40
N LEU A 135 14.48 -7.57 -1.57
CA LEU A 135 15.54 -6.58 -1.61
C LEU A 135 16.30 -6.60 -2.95
N ALA A 136 16.52 -7.79 -3.52
CA ALA A 136 17.19 -7.94 -4.79
C ALA A 136 16.44 -7.25 -5.96
N GLY A 137 15.13 -7.06 -5.85
CA GLY A 137 14.31 -6.39 -6.88
C GLY A 137 14.76 -4.97 -7.20
N ASP A 138 15.09 -4.19 -6.17
CA ASP A 138 15.64 -2.83 -6.30
C ASP A 138 16.29 -2.39 -4.98
N PRO A 139 17.51 -2.80 -4.72
CA PRO A 139 18.21 -2.46 -3.48
C PRO A 139 18.49 -0.95 -3.35
N THR A 140 18.55 -0.23 -4.46
CA THR A 140 18.77 1.21 -4.46
C THR A 140 17.55 1.95 -3.92
N SER A 141 16.34 1.63 -4.42
CA SER A 141 15.10 2.24 -3.97
C SER A 141 14.69 1.78 -2.57
N ALA A 142 15.10 0.58 -2.13
CA ALA A 142 14.82 0.04 -0.81
C ALA A 142 15.37 0.92 0.34
N PHE A 143 16.46 1.66 0.07
CA PHE A 143 17.05 2.57 1.06
C PHE A 143 16.05 3.64 1.53
N GLY A 144 15.79 3.66 2.84
CA GLY A 144 14.79 4.54 3.47
C GLY A 144 13.34 4.19 3.11
N GLY A 145 13.06 2.97 2.68
CA GLY A 145 11.73 2.47 2.38
C GLY A 145 10.93 2.02 3.59
N VAL A 146 9.71 1.59 3.32
CA VAL A 146 8.80 0.90 4.24
C VAL A 146 8.80 -0.59 3.91
N LEU A 147 9.06 -1.40 4.92
CA LEU A 147 9.17 -2.84 4.86
C LEU A 147 7.93 -3.47 5.49
N ILE A 148 7.35 -4.47 4.84
CA ILE A 148 6.18 -5.18 5.38
C ILE A 148 6.24 -6.68 5.08
N ALA A 149 5.88 -7.48 6.09
CA ALA A 149 5.78 -8.92 6.01
C ALA A 149 4.35 -9.40 6.28
N ASN A 150 3.92 -10.48 5.62
CA ASN A 150 2.62 -11.12 5.89
C ASN A 150 2.64 -12.07 7.11
N GLY A 151 3.82 -12.31 7.67
CA GLY A 151 4.03 -13.23 8.80
C GLY A 151 5.04 -12.70 9.81
N LYS A 152 5.39 -13.55 10.76
CA LYS A 152 6.32 -13.21 11.85
C LYS A 152 7.72 -12.92 11.33
N ILE A 153 8.33 -11.82 11.79
CA ILE A 153 9.75 -11.53 11.59
C ILE A 153 10.55 -12.20 12.69
N ASP A 154 11.39 -13.16 12.29
CA ASP A 154 12.32 -13.89 13.16
C ASP A 154 13.68 -13.19 13.26
N VAL A 155 14.56 -13.71 14.13
CA VAL A 155 15.90 -13.19 14.35
C VAL A 155 16.75 -13.21 13.08
N ALA A 156 16.62 -14.26 12.26
CA ALA A 156 17.40 -14.39 11.01
C ALA A 156 17.02 -13.31 10.00
N THR A 157 15.73 -13.01 9.88
CA THR A 157 15.20 -11.94 9.04
C THR A 157 15.59 -10.55 9.56
N ALA A 158 15.48 -10.34 10.88
CA ALA A 158 15.83 -9.06 11.52
C ALA A 158 17.29 -8.69 11.34
N ASN A 159 18.22 -9.67 11.40
CA ASN A 159 19.64 -9.45 11.15
C ASN A 159 19.90 -8.93 9.72
N GLU A 160 19.21 -9.46 8.73
CA GLU A 160 19.34 -8.96 7.35
C GLU A 160 18.72 -7.57 7.18
N ILE A 161 17.53 -7.34 7.74
CA ILE A 161 16.88 -6.01 7.71
C ILE A 161 17.77 -4.95 8.38
N ASN A 162 18.49 -5.32 9.44
CA ASN A 162 19.32 -4.36 10.19
C ASN A 162 20.52 -3.82 9.40
N GLN A 163 20.90 -4.48 8.30
CA GLN A 163 21.94 -4.02 7.39
C GLN A 163 21.45 -2.88 6.47
N LEU A 164 20.11 -2.78 6.26
CA LEU A 164 19.50 -1.75 5.42
C LEU A 164 19.02 -0.58 6.28
N PHE A 165 19.25 0.66 5.84
CA PHE A 165 18.51 1.80 6.37
C PHE A 165 17.07 1.77 5.84
N CYS A 166 16.09 1.59 6.73
CA CYS A 166 14.67 1.65 6.44
C CYS A 166 13.94 2.54 7.46
N GLU A 167 12.88 3.19 7.04
CA GLU A 167 12.09 4.10 7.88
C GLU A 167 11.12 3.34 8.78
N VAL A 168 10.42 2.34 8.24
CA VAL A 168 9.35 1.60 8.92
C VAL A 168 9.49 0.11 8.63
N VAL A 169 9.25 -0.71 9.65
CA VAL A 169 9.11 -2.17 9.53
C VAL A 169 7.77 -2.58 10.10
N ILE A 170 6.98 -3.34 9.33
CA ILE A 170 5.61 -3.74 9.67
C ILE A 170 5.51 -5.27 9.59
N ALA A 171 4.97 -5.88 10.62
CA ALA A 171 4.63 -7.31 10.61
C ALA A 171 3.50 -7.61 11.60
N PRO A 172 2.77 -8.72 11.46
CA PRO A 172 1.76 -9.13 12.45
C PRO A 172 2.38 -9.55 13.79
N SER A 173 3.65 -9.97 13.80
CA SER A 173 4.39 -10.31 15.02
C SER A 173 5.90 -10.36 14.79
N TYR A 174 6.65 -10.38 15.88
CA TYR A 174 8.11 -10.45 15.88
C TYR A 174 8.57 -11.40 16.99
N ASP A 175 9.72 -12.04 16.83
CA ASP A 175 10.44 -12.62 17.96
C ASP A 175 11.01 -11.48 18.82
N GLN A 176 11.08 -11.65 20.14
CA GLN A 176 11.58 -10.57 21.02
C GLN A 176 13.00 -10.15 20.67
N GLU A 177 13.88 -11.12 20.43
CA GLU A 177 15.26 -10.84 20.00
C GLU A 177 15.32 -10.13 18.64
N ALA A 178 14.34 -10.35 17.76
CA ALA A 178 14.23 -9.62 16.48
C ALA A 178 13.89 -8.14 16.72
N ILE A 179 13.03 -7.84 17.69
CA ILE A 179 12.73 -6.46 18.11
C ILE A 179 14.01 -5.81 18.62
N ASP A 180 14.73 -6.47 19.52
CA ASP A 180 15.96 -5.93 20.13
C ASP A 180 17.00 -5.55 19.06
N ILE A 181 17.15 -6.38 18.01
CA ILE A 181 18.04 -6.10 16.87
C ILE A 181 17.55 -4.88 16.07
N LEU A 182 16.25 -4.82 15.78
CA LEU A 182 15.70 -3.73 14.96
C LEU A 182 15.71 -2.38 15.69
N GLU A 183 15.62 -2.36 17.02
CA GLU A 183 15.68 -1.17 17.89
C GLU A 183 17.06 -0.52 17.94
N GLU A 184 18.13 -1.20 17.53
CA GLU A 184 19.48 -0.61 17.44
C GLU A 184 19.49 0.68 16.59
N LYS A 185 18.56 0.84 15.66
CA LYS A 185 18.38 2.05 14.85
C LYS A 185 17.36 2.97 15.50
N LYS A 186 17.80 3.91 16.33
CA LYS A 186 17.00 4.83 17.15
C LYS A 186 15.72 5.39 16.48
N ASN A 187 15.78 5.70 15.20
CA ASN A 187 14.69 6.36 14.49
C ASN A 187 13.81 5.40 13.67
N ARG A 188 14.19 4.12 13.57
CA ARG A 188 13.42 3.12 12.84
C ARG A 188 12.08 2.88 13.53
N ILE A 189 11.00 3.00 12.80
CA ILE A 189 9.66 2.77 13.32
C ILE A 189 9.34 1.28 13.20
N ILE A 190 8.97 0.65 14.30
CA ILE A 190 8.57 -0.77 14.34
C ILE A 190 7.10 -0.84 14.70
N LEU A 191 6.30 -1.43 13.81
CA LEU A 191 4.87 -1.55 13.93
C LEU A 191 4.45 -3.02 13.96
N ILE A 192 3.69 -3.41 14.99
CA ILE A 192 2.94 -4.66 14.99
C ILE A 192 1.56 -4.34 14.40
N GLN A 193 1.22 -4.99 13.29
CA GLN A 193 -0.07 -4.80 12.64
C GLN A 193 -1.14 -5.63 13.34
N ASN A 194 -2.17 -4.96 13.85
CA ASN A 194 -3.33 -5.60 14.44
C ASN A 194 -4.29 -6.10 13.34
N GLU A 195 -5.07 -7.14 13.66
CA GLU A 195 -6.08 -7.64 12.74
C GLU A 195 -7.33 -6.75 12.81
N VAL A 196 -7.47 -5.85 11.84
CA VAL A 196 -8.58 -4.90 11.75
C VAL A 196 -9.08 -4.83 10.32
N GLU A 197 -10.40 -4.80 10.14
CA GLU A 197 -10.99 -4.56 8.83
C GLU A 197 -10.68 -3.14 8.34
N LEU A 198 -10.20 -3.04 7.12
CA LEU A 198 -9.99 -1.76 6.45
C LEU A 198 -11.32 -1.16 5.96
N PRO A 199 -11.43 0.17 5.84
CA PRO A 199 -12.60 0.80 5.24
C PRO A 199 -12.92 0.20 3.87
N GLN A 200 -14.21 0.01 3.59
CA GLN A 200 -14.69 -0.56 2.31
C GLN A 200 -14.84 0.49 1.22
N THR A 201 -14.68 1.76 1.56
CA THR A 201 -14.76 2.89 0.62
C THR A 201 -13.50 3.74 0.68
N THR A 202 -13.16 4.35 -0.45
CA THR A 202 -12.08 5.34 -0.55
C THR A 202 -12.66 6.71 -0.84
N VAL A 203 -12.12 7.74 -0.17
CA VAL A 203 -12.51 9.14 -0.33
C VAL A 203 -11.30 9.95 -0.78
N ARG A 204 -11.45 10.70 -1.84
CA ARG A 204 -10.40 11.54 -2.38
C ARG A 204 -10.89 12.94 -2.65
N THR A 205 -10.17 13.95 -2.19
CA THR A 205 -10.45 15.35 -2.57
C THR A 205 -10.23 15.54 -4.07
N CYS A 206 -11.17 16.22 -4.72
CA CYS A 206 -11.11 16.52 -6.15
C CYS A 206 -11.78 17.87 -6.42
N LEU A 207 -11.07 18.79 -7.05
CA LEU A 207 -11.55 20.14 -7.29
C LEU A 207 -12.05 20.81 -5.99
N ASN A 208 -13.31 21.24 -5.95
CA ASN A 208 -13.98 21.81 -4.76
C ASN A 208 -14.88 20.79 -4.04
N GLY A 209 -14.71 19.50 -4.29
CA GLY A 209 -15.51 18.42 -3.73
C GLY A 209 -14.66 17.19 -3.38
N VAL A 210 -15.33 16.05 -3.32
CA VAL A 210 -14.73 14.75 -3.06
C VAL A 210 -15.28 13.69 -4.01
N LEU A 211 -14.42 12.75 -4.39
CA LEU A 211 -14.80 11.52 -5.05
C LEU A 211 -14.87 10.42 -4.00
N VAL A 212 -15.91 9.60 -4.05
CA VAL A 212 -16.11 8.43 -3.21
C VAL A 212 -16.32 7.24 -4.13
N GLN A 213 -15.65 6.15 -3.85
CA GLN A 213 -15.84 4.88 -4.56
C GLN A 213 -15.67 3.71 -3.60
N ASP A 214 -16.20 2.56 -3.98
CA ASP A 214 -15.90 1.31 -3.31
C ASP A 214 -14.41 0.99 -3.44
N LYS A 215 -13.85 0.37 -2.41
CA LYS A 215 -12.49 -0.16 -2.47
C LYS A 215 -12.45 -1.33 -3.45
N ASP A 216 -11.42 -1.37 -4.28
CA ASP A 216 -11.17 -2.53 -5.14
C ASP A 216 -10.72 -3.72 -4.28
N ASN A 217 -11.67 -4.58 -3.94
CA ASN A 217 -11.44 -5.80 -3.17
C ASN A 217 -11.41 -7.06 -4.06
N VAL A 218 -11.48 -6.88 -5.40
CA VAL A 218 -11.42 -8.00 -6.34
C VAL A 218 -9.95 -8.34 -6.62
N THR A 219 -9.57 -9.58 -6.34
CA THR A 219 -8.25 -10.13 -6.68
C THR A 219 -8.44 -11.18 -7.77
N ASP A 220 -7.61 -11.14 -8.79
CA ASP A 220 -7.65 -12.14 -9.86
C ASP A 220 -7.36 -13.54 -9.30
N THR A 221 -8.16 -14.51 -9.79
CA THR A 221 -7.98 -15.94 -9.49
C THR A 221 -7.86 -16.73 -10.80
N LYS A 222 -7.47 -18.00 -10.72
CA LYS A 222 -7.36 -18.87 -11.92
C LYS A 222 -8.66 -18.93 -12.73
N GLU A 223 -9.80 -18.86 -12.05
CA GLU A 223 -11.14 -18.91 -12.65
C GLU A 223 -11.47 -17.65 -13.47
N HIS A 224 -10.84 -16.52 -13.16
CA HIS A 224 -11.00 -15.27 -13.92
C HIS A 224 -10.17 -15.25 -15.20
N LEU A 225 -9.15 -16.10 -15.30
CA LEU A 225 -8.23 -16.10 -16.44
C LEU A 225 -8.86 -16.79 -17.67
N LYS A 226 -8.71 -16.14 -18.81
CA LYS A 226 -9.09 -16.69 -20.12
C LYS A 226 -7.88 -16.63 -21.06
N THR A 227 -7.39 -17.80 -21.46
CA THR A 227 -6.36 -17.86 -22.50
C THR A 227 -6.95 -17.47 -23.84
N VAL A 228 -6.39 -16.44 -24.48
CA VAL A 228 -6.85 -15.90 -25.78
C VAL A 228 -5.85 -16.15 -26.92
N THR A 229 -4.72 -16.77 -26.63
CA THR A 229 -3.66 -17.11 -27.58
C THR A 229 -3.64 -18.62 -27.86
N THR A 230 -2.99 -19.04 -28.96
CA THR A 230 -2.76 -20.45 -29.28
C THR A 230 -1.85 -21.13 -28.26
N ALA A 231 -0.81 -20.41 -27.80
CA ALA A 231 0.05 -20.86 -26.71
C ALA A 231 -0.70 -20.73 -25.38
N VAL A 232 -0.62 -21.76 -24.55
CA VAL A 232 -1.27 -21.83 -23.24
C VAL A 232 -0.19 -21.67 -22.17
N PRO A 233 -0.36 -20.79 -21.19
CA PRO A 233 0.62 -20.62 -20.10
C PRO A 233 0.72 -21.91 -19.27
N THR A 234 1.90 -22.19 -18.75
CA THR A 234 2.14 -23.29 -17.80
C THR A 234 1.51 -22.99 -16.43
N ALA A 235 1.46 -23.98 -15.56
CA ALA A 235 0.93 -23.79 -14.21
C ALA A 235 1.76 -22.77 -13.38
N GLU A 236 3.08 -22.81 -13.55
CA GLU A 236 4.01 -21.89 -12.92
C GLU A 236 3.84 -20.46 -13.44
N GLU A 237 3.70 -20.29 -14.77
CA GLU A 237 3.41 -18.97 -15.34
C GLU A 237 2.07 -18.40 -14.86
N ILE A 238 1.03 -19.23 -14.69
CA ILE A 238 -0.24 -18.79 -14.13
C ILE A 238 -0.07 -18.28 -12.68
N GLU A 239 0.70 -18.97 -11.85
CA GLU A 239 1.00 -18.52 -10.50
C GLU A 239 1.77 -17.20 -10.47
N ASP A 240 2.75 -17.04 -11.35
CA ASP A 240 3.51 -15.80 -11.49
C ASP A 240 2.67 -14.66 -12.08
N LEU A 241 1.75 -14.93 -13.02
CA LEU A 241 0.81 -13.95 -13.55
C LEU A 241 -0.13 -13.42 -12.47
N LEU A 242 -0.70 -14.29 -11.63
CA LEU A 242 -1.55 -13.90 -10.52
C LEU A 242 -0.77 -13.11 -9.46
N PHE A 243 0.46 -13.52 -9.17
CA PHE A 243 1.37 -12.77 -8.30
C PHE A 243 1.65 -11.36 -8.86
N ALA A 244 1.98 -11.25 -10.14
CA ALA A 244 2.25 -9.98 -10.81
C ALA A 244 1.00 -9.08 -10.88
N SER A 245 -0.20 -9.66 -11.09
CA SER A 245 -1.48 -8.94 -11.10
C SER A 245 -1.76 -8.28 -9.75
N LYS A 246 -1.54 -8.98 -8.63
CA LYS A 246 -1.67 -8.40 -7.28
C LYS A 246 -0.79 -7.15 -7.11
N ILE A 247 0.45 -7.19 -7.58
CA ILE A 247 1.38 -6.04 -7.50
C ILE A 247 0.92 -4.92 -8.44
N CYS A 248 0.52 -5.27 -9.66
CA CYS A 248 0.06 -4.33 -10.68
C CYS A 248 -1.13 -3.51 -10.20
N LYS A 249 -2.11 -4.14 -9.54
CA LYS A 249 -3.27 -3.51 -8.92
C LYS A 249 -2.90 -2.37 -7.95
N HIS A 250 -1.81 -2.53 -7.20
CA HIS A 250 -1.34 -1.57 -6.21
C HIS A 250 -0.22 -0.64 -6.71
N THR A 251 0.03 -0.64 -8.01
CA THR A 251 1.06 0.21 -8.63
C THR A 251 0.41 1.33 -9.45
N LYS A 252 0.98 2.52 -9.38
CA LYS A 252 0.42 3.70 -10.08
C LYS A 252 0.40 3.52 -11.60
N SER A 253 -0.77 3.71 -12.20
CA SER A 253 -1.01 3.66 -13.67
C SER A 253 -0.24 4.76 -14.44
N ASN A 254 0.16 4.55 -15.72
CA ASN A 254 0.24 3.26 -16.38
C ASN A 254 1.37 2.44 -15.76
N THR A 255 1.15 1.16 -15.55
CA THR A 255 2.16 0.28 -14.99
C THR A 255 2.29 -1.02 -15.76
N ILE A 256 3.53 -1.53 -15.77
CA ILE A 256 3.92 -2.88 -16.18
C ILE A 256 4.70 -3.50 -15.04
N VAL A 257 4.38 -4.73 -14.70
CA VAL A 257 5.06 -5.52 -13.66
C VAL A 257 5.62 -6.79 -14.28
N PHE A 258 6.90 -7.07 -14.05
CA PHE A 258 7.54 -8.34 -14.39
C PHE A 258 7.72 -9.18 -13.13
N ALA A 259 7.37 -10.45 -13.23
CA ALA A 259 7.59 -11.42 -12.16
C ALA A 259 8.11 -12.74 -12.70
N LYS A 260 8.86 -13.46 -11.85
CA LYS A 260 9.35 -14.81 -12.10
C LYS A 260 9.53 -15.51 -10.76
N ASN A 261 9.04 -16.73 -10.64
CA ASN A 261 9.13 -17.53 -9.42
C ASN A 261 8.60 -16.77 -8.18
N LYS A 262 7.46 -16.09 -8.30
CA LYS A 262 6.86 -15.25 -7.24
C LYS A 262 7.83 -14.22 -6.66
N GLN A 263 8.61 -13.59 -7.53
CA GLN A 263 9.48 -12.47 -7.22
C GLN A 263 9.23 -11.34 -8.21
N LEU A 264 9.08 -10.13 -7.70
CA LEU A 264 9.05 -8.91 -8.51
C LEU A 264 10.45 -8.69 -9.11
N CYS A 265 10.58 -8.84 -10.42
CA CYS A 265 11.82 -8.59 -11.14
C CYS A 265 12.01 -7.09 -11.40
N ALA A 266 10.96 -6.42 -11.85
CA ALA A 266 10.93 -4.98 -12.04
C ALA A 266 9.51 -4.47 -12.29
N SER A 267 9.32 -3.17 -12.12
CA SER A 267 8.10 -2.47 -12.53
C SER A 267 8.41 -1.16 -13.24
N GLY A 268 7.62 -0.85 -14.26
CA GLY A 268 7.51 0.50 -14.81
C GLY A 268 6.27 1.16 -14.23
N THR A 269 6.40 2.35 -13.66
CA THR A 269 5.39 2.91 -12.76
C THR A 269 5.03 4.34 -13.18
N GLY A 270 3.71 4.64 -13.24
CA GLY A 270 3.21 6.00 -13.38
C GLY A 270 3.55 6.70 -14.69
N GLN A 271 3.74 5.94 -15.77
CA GLN A 271 4.11 6.49 -17.06
C GLN A 271 2.90 6.99 -17.83
N THR A 272 3.11 7.99 -18.71
CA THR A 272 2.06 8.55 -19.56
C THR A 272 1.68 7.62 -20.70
N SER A 273 2.57 6.74 -21.11
CA SER A 273 2.28 5.68 -22.08
C SER A 273 2.63 4.30 -21.51
N ARG A 274 1.90 3.28 -21.96
CA ARG A 274 2.14 1.90 -21.53
C ARG A 274 3.47 1.35 -22.07
N VAL A 275 3.82 1.71 -23.29
CA VAL A 275 5.11 1.33 -23.88
C VAL A 275 6.31 1.93 -23.12
N ASP A 276 6.18 3.10 -22.53
CA ASP A 276 7.22 3.70 -21.71
C ASP A 276 7.31 3.00 -20.34
N ALA A 277 6.17 2.60 -19.76
CA ALA A 277 6.17 1.76 -18.57
C ALA A 277 6.89 0.42 -18.82
N LEU A 278 6.63 -0.20 -19.98
CA LEU A 278 7.29 -1.43 -20.39
C LEU A 278 8.82 -1.24 -20.54
N ARG A 279 9.24 -0.20 -21.25
CA ARG A 279 10.66 0.10 -21.44
C ARG A 279 11.36 0.39 -20.11
N GLN A 280 10.73 1.15 -19.24
CA GLN A 280 11.24 1.43 -17.90
C GLN A 280 11.41 0.12 -17.08
N ALA A 281 10.44 -0.79 -17.13
CA ALA A 281 10.54 -2.08 -16.45
C ALA A 281 11.70 -2.93 -17.01
N ILE A 282 11.91 -2.98 -18.34
CA ILE A 282 13.02 -3.72 -18.97
C ILE A 282 14.36 -3.10 -18.54
N GLU A 283 14.50 -1.78 -18.63
CA GLU A 283 15.73 -1.08 -18.25
C GLU A 283 16.06 -1.35 -16.77
N LYS A 284 15.06 -1.30 -15.90
CA LYS A 284 15.21 -1.55 -14.47
C LYS A 284 15.62 -2.99 -14.19
N ALA A 285 14.96 -3.98 -14.80
CA ALA A 285 15.34 -5.38 -14.70
C ALA A 285 16.79 -5.62 -15.13
N THR A 286 17.19 -5.03 -16.25
CA THR A 286 18.56 -5.12 -16.76
C THR A 286 19.56 -4.49 -15.80
N SER A 287 19.25 -3.35 -15.21
CA SER A 287 20.16 -2.65 -14.28
C SER A 287 20.42 -3.41 -12.98
N PHE A 288 19.51 -4.30 -12.58
CA PHE A 288 19.66 -5.19 -11.44
C PHE A 288 19.94 -6.65 -11.83
N GLU A 289 20.40 -6.86 -13.09
CA GLU A 289 20.87 -8.15 -13.62
C GLU A 289 19.82 -9.27 -13.60
N PHE A 290 18.51 -8.93 -13.66
CA PHE A 290 17.47 -9.92 -13.81
C PHE A 290 17.44 -10.50 -15.23
N ASP A 291 17.50 -11.83 -15.31
CA ASP A 291 17.19 -12.57 -16.54
C ASP A 291 15.66 -12.70 -16.69
N LEU A 292 15.11 -11.95 -17.64
CA LEU A 292 13.69 -11.96 -17.96
C LEU A 292 13.25 -13.16 -18.82
N THR A 293 14.18 -14.04 -19.23
CA THR A 293 13.84 -15.24 -19.99
C THR A 293 12.90 -16.14 -19.18
N GLY A 294 11.69 -16.36 -19.67
CA GLY A 294 10.65 -17.11 -18.95
C GLY A 294 9.94 -16.34 -17.83
N ALA A 295 10.17 -15.03 -17.71
CA ALA A 295 9.38 -14.18 -16.82
C ALA A 295 7.99 -13.89 -17.42
N VAL A 296 7.07 -13.45 -16.57
CA VAL A 296 5.73 -13.04 -16.96
C VAL A 296 5.53 -11.53 -16.82
N MET A 297 4.52 -11.01 -17.50
CA MET A 297 4.16 -9.59 -17.47
C MET A 297 2.70 -9.38 -17.05
N ALA A 298 2.48 -8.45 -16.12
CA ALA A 298 1.14 -7.93 -15.81
C ALA A 298 1.02 -6.45 -16.23
N SER A 299 -0.17 -6.08 -16.72
CA SER A 299 -0.51 -4.71 -17.11
C SER A 299 -1.82 -4.28 -16.46
N ASP A 300 -1.86 -3.05 -15.93
CA ASP A 300 -3.04 -2.47 -15.28
C ASP A 300 -4.20 -2.16 -16.24
N ALA A 301 -3.98 -2.17 -17.55
CA ALA A 301 -5.02 -2.05 -18.57
C ALA A 301 -4.61 -2.74 -19.88
N PHE A 302 -5.54 -2.84 -20.83
CA PHE A 302 -5.33 -3.48 -22.13
C PHE A 302 -4.25 -2.75 -22.98
N PHE A 303 -3.66 -3.49 -23.93
CA PHE A 303 -2.73 -2.95 -24.91
C PHE A 303 -3.49 -2.39 -26.12
N PRO A 304 -3.37 -1.09 -26.41
CA PRO A 304 -4.03 -0.52 -27.60
C PRO A 304 -3.37 -0.96 -28.92
N PHE A 305 -2.12 -1.44 -28.86
CA PHE A 305 -1.31 -1.85 -30.02
C PHE A 305 -0.48 -3.08 -29.67
N PRO A 306 -0.04 -3.90 -30.63
CA PRO A 306 0.74 -5.11 -30.41
C PRO A 306 2.22 -4.83 -29.99
N ASP A 307 2.68 -3.59 -30.09
CA ASP A 307 4.06 -3.19 -29.80
C ASP A 307 4.57 -3.61 -28.43
N CYS A 308 3.72 -3.48 -27.39
CA CYS A 308 4.07 -3.90 -26.04
C CYS A 308 4.33 -5.41 -25.94
N VAL A 309 3.51 -6.23 -26.60
CA VAL A 309 3.69 -7.69 -26.62
C VAL A 309 4.96 -8.08 -27.38
N GLU A 310 5.22 -7.42 -28.52
CA GLU A 310 6.43 -7.67 -29.32
C GLU A 310 7.71 -7.29 -28.57
N ILE A 311 7.70 -6.15 -27.86
CA ILE A 311 8.84 -5.69 -27.05
C ILE A 311 9.08 -6.64 -25.89
N ALA A 312 8.00 -7.06 -25.18
CA ALA A 312 8.06 -7.99 -24.06
C ALA A 312 8.62 -9.36 -24.51
N ASN A 313 8.16 -9.89 -25.64
CA ASN A 313 8.70 -11.14 -26.21
C ASN A 313 10.19 -11.06 -26.51
N LYS A 314 10.66 -9.93 -27.07
CA LYS A 314 12.09 -9.71 -27.33
C LYS A 314 12.92 -9.64 -26.04
N ALA A 315 12.31 -9.24 -24.93
CA ALA A 315 12.93 -9.21 -23.60
C ALA A 315 12.92 -10.58 -22.89
N GLY A 316 12.24 -11.61 -23.47
CA GLY A 316 12.18 -12.96 -22.92
C GLY A 316 10.90 -13.28 -22.15
N ILE A 317 9.92 -12.39 -22.13
CA ILE A 317 8.62 -12.60 -21.48
C ILE A 317 7.84 -13.66 -22.25
N THR A 318 7.29 -14.65 -21.54
CA THR A 318 6.61 -15.81 -22.13
C THR A 318 5.10 -15.78 -21.96
N ALA A 319 4.60 -15.10 -20.91
CA ALA A 319 3.16 -14.98 -20.67
C ALA A 319 2.78 -13.58 -20.18
N VAL A 320 1.55 -13.16 -20.50
CA VAL A 320 1.04 -11.81 -20.19
C VAL A 320 -0.36 -11.89 -19.62
N ILE A 321 -0.63 -11.13 -18.55
CA ILE A 321 -1.97 -10.89 -18.01
C ILE A 321 -2.35 -9.42 -18.20
N GLN A 322 -3.55 -9.19 -18.73
CA GLN A 322 -4.15 -7.87 -18.88
C GLN A 322 -5.68 -7.97 -18.86
N PRO A 323 -6.43 -6.91 -18.50
CA PRO A 323 -7.85 -6.85 -18.82
C PRO A 323 -8.02 -6.73 -20.33
N GLY A 324 -8.86 -7.57 -20.94
CA GLY A 324 -9.18 -7.47 -22.36
C GLY A 324 -10.02 -6.24 -22.69
N GLY A 325 -10.40 -6.10 -23.96
CA GLY A 325 -11.34 -5.06 -24.44
C GLY A 325 -10.73 -4.05 -25.42
N SER A 326 -9.51 -4.28 -25.89
CA SER A 326 -8.96 -3.53 -27.01
C SER A 326 -9.67 -3.92 -28.32
N ILE A 327 -9.92 -2.94 -29.21
CA ILE A 327 -10.42 -3.18 -30.58
C ILE A 327 -9.43 -4.03 -31.39
N LYS A 328 -8.19 -4.12 -30.96
CA LYS A 328 -7.09 -4.85 -31.63
C LYS A 328 -6.64 -6.10 -30.87
N ASP A 329 -7.46 -6.63 -30.01
CA ASP A 329 -7.21 -7.92 -29.31
C ASP A 329 -7.34 -9.15 -30.26
N GLU A 330 -7.80 -8.97 -31.51
CA GLU A 330 -7.93 -10.01 -32.55
C GLU A 330 -6.62 -10.28 -33.29
#